data_15b913f5ea6b18daea77a75153abe833
#
_entry.id   15b913f5ea6b18daea77a75153abe833
#
_cell.length_a   1.000
_cell.length_b   1.000
_cell.length_c   1.000
_cell.angle_alpha   90.00
_cell.angle_beta   90.00
_cell.angle_gamma   90.00
#
_symmetry.space_group_name_H-M   'P 1'
#
loop_
_entity.id
_entity.type
_entity.pdbx_description
1 polymer ?
#
loop_
_entity_poly.entity_id
_entity_poly.type
_entity_poly.pdbx_seq_one_letter_code
_entity_poly.pdbx_strand_id
1 'polypeptide(L)'
;MDQRFLEKSCRYSIRKLTVGTASVLLGAIFLGSHQVGADSIVGSQNESNHLEATPAIESPTDGTGEAKPENPYIAPISEEKSSSPDTEVQSKHTATSTTSIEPNEERETMKIETPVAKQTDYHLSYNQPAAASYDGWEKQALPVGNGEMGAKVFGLIGEERIQYNEKTLWSGGPQPDSTDYNGGNYQDRYKVLAEIRKALEAGDRQKAKQLAEENLVGPNNAQYGRYLSFGDIFMVFNNQKKGLENVTDYHRDLDITEAITTTSYSQDGTTFKRETFSSYPDDVTVTHLSKKGDKTLDFTLWNSLTEDLLANGDYSWEYSKYKQGAVTTDSNGILLKGTVKDNGLQFASYLGIKTDGQVTAQDGYLTVTGASYATLLLSAKTNFAQNPKTNYRKDIDLENTVKSIVEAAKAKDYETLKNNHIKDYQSLFNRVQLNLGGNKSSQTTKEALHTYNPEKGQQLEELFFQYGRYLLISSSRDRTDALPANLQGVWNAVDNPPWNADYHLNVNLQMNY
;
A
#
# COMPACT_ATOMS: atom_id res chain seq x y z
N MET A 1 -7.96 2.87 -42.84
CA MET A 1 -8.12 3.30 -41.45
C MET A 1 -7.00 4.30 -41.17
N ASP A 2 -7.36 5.53 -40.83
CA ASP A 2 -6.43 6.66 -40.78
C ASP A 2 -5.51 6.51 -39.54
N GLN A 3 -4.20 6.50 -39.77
CA GLN A 3 -3.17 6.41 -38.70
C GLN A 3 -3.36 7.48 -37.60
N ARG A 4 -3.93 8.65 -37.95
CA ARG A 4 -4.26 9.72 -36.99
C ARG A 4 -5.35 9.34 -35.98
N PHE A 5 -6.21 8.39 -36.33
CA PHE A 5 -7.27 7.93 -35.43
C PHE A 5 -6.73 6.95 -34.37
N LEU A 6 -5.75 6.14 -34.75
CA LEU A 6 -5.05 5.23 -33.83
C LEU A 6 -4.16 5.99 -32.85
N GLU A 7 -3.42 7.01 -33.31
CA GLU A 7 -2.63 7.88 -32.43
C GLU A 7 -3.49 8.67 -31.42
N LYS A 8 -4.67 9.15 -31.84
CA LYS A 8 -5.61 9.84 -30.95
C LYS A 8 -6.22 8.91 -29.90
N SER A 9 -6.53 7.66 -30.25
CA SER A 9 -7.08 6.67 -29.32
C SER A 9 -6.04 6.18 -28.32
N CYS A 10 -4.80 5.97 -28.76
CA CYS A 10 -3.68 5.64 -27.86
C CYS A 10 -3.36 6.75 -26.87
N ARG A 11 -3.32 8.02 -27.31
CA ARG A 11 -3.11 9.17 -26.42
C ARG A 11 -4.24 9.35 -25.39
N TYR A 12 -5.47 9.04 -25.77
CA TYR A 12 -6.62 9.10 -24.87
C TYR A 12 -6.64 7.93 -23.86
N SER A 13 -6.18 6.76 -24.27
CA SER A 13 -6.04 5.59 -23.40
C SER A 13 -4.95 5.79 -22.34
N ILE A 14 -3.80 6.33 -22.71
CA ILE A 14 -2.72 6.65 -21.77
C ILE A 14 -3.14 7.73 -20.76
N ARG A 15 -3.90 8.76 -21.18
CA ARG A 15 -4.42 9.76 -20.25
C ARG A 15 -5.50 9.23 -19.30
N LYS A 16 -6.28 8.23 -19.70
CA LYS A 16 -7.24 7.55 -18.81
C LYS A 16 -6.58 6.59 -17.83
N LEU A 17 -5.49 5.94 -18.21
CA LEU A 17 -4.69 5.11 -17.31
C LEU A 17 -3.98 5.94 -16.22
N THR A 18 -3.66 7.21 -16.50
CA THR A 18 -3.08 8.13 -15.50
C THR A 18 -4.09 8.67 -14.49
N VAL A 19 -5.37 8.38 -14.60
CA VAL A 19 -6.43 8.82 -13.66
C VAL A 19 -7.03 7.65 -12.85
N GLY A 20 -6.63 6.41 -13.12
CA GLY A 20 -6.97 5.24 -12.31
C GLY A 20 -5.95 5.02 -11.18
N THR A 21 -6.28 4.29 -10.18
CA THR A 21 -5.65 4.02 -8.89
C THR A 21 -4.15 3.75 -8.86
N ALA A 22 -3.53 3.38 -9.96
CA ALA A 22 -2.08 3.50 -10.14
C ALA A 22 -1.60 4.96 -10.00
N SER A 23 -2.50 5.94 -10.11
CA SER A 23 -2.20 7.36 -10.09
C SER A 23 -1.79 7.92 -8.73
N VAL A 24 -2.14 7.30 -7.62
CA VAL A 24 -1.75 7.87 -6.31
C VAL A 24 -0.29 7.57 -6.03
N LEU A 25 0.21 6.40 -6.40
CA LEU A 25 1.64 6.09 -6.30
C LEU A 25 2.45 6.51 -7.54
N LEU A 26 1.84 6.55 -8.72
CA LEU A 26 2.51 6.87 -9.99
C LEU A 26 2.29 8.32 -10.44
N GLY A 27 1.20 8.96 -10.06
CA GLY A 27 0.98 10.41 -10.25
C GLY A 27 2.05 11.24 -9.56
N ALA A 28 2.56 10.78 -8.43
CA ALA A 28 3.68 11.40 -7.73
C ALA A 28 5.00 11.35 -8.53
N ILE A 29 5.20 10.33 -9.36
CA ILE A 29 6.40 10.20 -10.20
C ILE A 29 6.28 11.07 -11.47
N PHE A 30 5.08 11.23 -12.04
CA PHE A 30 4.86 11.94 -13.31
C PHE A 30 4.44 13.41 -13.17
N LEU A 31 3.81 13.83 -12.07
CA LEU A 31 3.38 15.22 -11.88
C LEU A 31 4.47 16.16 -11.34
N GLY A 32 5.63 15.62 -10.93
CA GLY A 32 6.77 16.42 -10.47
C GLY A 32 7.53 17.19 -11.55
N SER A 33 7.15 17.11 -12.83
CA SER A 33 7.90 17.72 -13.95
C SER A 33 7.32 19.00 -14.55
N HIS A 34 6.22 19.53 -14.03
CA HIS A 34 5.74 20.85 -14.44
C HIS A 34 6.04 21.89 -13.36
N GLN A 35 7.24 22.46 -13.40
CA GLN A 35 7.50 23.78 -12.79
C GLN A 35 6.70 24.84 -13.56
N VAL A 36 5.65 25.32 -12.94
CA VAL A 36 5.12 26.65 -13.25
C VAL A 36 5.92 27.60 -12.36
N GLY A 37 6.72 28.44 -12.98
CA GLY A 37 7.46 29.49 -12.29
C GLY A 37 6.47 30.41 -11.57
N ALA A 38 6.65 30.54 -10.27
CA ALA A 38 6.03 31.60 -9.48
C ALA A 38 7.16 32.50 -9.00
N ASP A 39 7.15 33.71 -9.50
CA ASP A 39 8.00 34.80 -9.06
C ASP A 39 7.77 35.11 -7.59
N SER A 40 8.87 35.42 -6.93
CA SER A 40 9.01 35.86 -5.56
C SER A 40 8.13 37.02 -5.16
N ILE A 41 7.42 36.91 -4.02
CA ILE A 41 7.09 38.06 -3.17
C ILE A 41 7.50 37.72 -1.73
N VAL A 42 8.47 38.49 -1.25
CA VAL A 42 8.93 38.59 0.13
C VAL A 42 7.94 39.42 0.93
N GLY A 43 7.63 39.06 2.17
CA GLY A 43 7.00 39.99 3.12
C GLY A 43 6.27 39.35 4.30
N SER A 44 6.97 39.15 5.35
CA SER A 44 6.75 39.40 6.80
C SER A 44 5.36 39.28 7.45
N GLN A 45 5.37 38.50 8.53
CA GLN A 45 4.85 38.73 9.91
C GLN A 45 3.34 38.63 10.21
N ASN A 46 3.08 37.73 11.16
CA ASN A 46 2.22 37.80 12.37
C ASN A 46 0.82 38.41 12.27
N GLU A 47 -0.20 37.68 12.59
CA GLU A 47 -0.91 37.74 13.89
C GLU A 47 -2.25 36.98 13.84
N SER A 48 -2.61 36.57 15.01
CA SER A 48 -3.74 35.78 15.49
C SER A 48 -5.13 36.37 15.22
N ASN A 49 -6.12 35.48 15.24
CA ASN A 49 -7.49 35.58 15.77
C ASN A 49 -8.64 36.00 14.86
N HIS A 50 -9.64 35.23 15.01
CA HIS A 50 -11.09 35.42 15.08
C HIS A 50 -11.94 34.94 13.90
N LEU A 51 -12.85 34.04 14.30
CA LEU A 51 -14.15 33.70 13.68
C LEU A 51 -14.89 34.97 13.21
N GLU A 52 -15.42 34.94 11.99
CA GLU A 52 -16.76 35.45 11.73
C GLU A 52 -17.29 35.06 10.35
N ALA A 53 -18.59 35.12 10.27
CA ALA A 53 -19.54 34.53 9.36
C ALA A 53 -19.50 35.04 7.90
N THR A 54 -20.03 34.17 7.03
CA THR A 54 -20.46 34.35 5.64
C THR A 54 -21.12 35.70 5.32
N PRO A 55 -20.99 36.14 4.08
CA PRO A 55 -22.17 36.67 3.40
C PRO A 55 -22.48 35.98 2.08
N ALA A 56 -23.78 35.88 1.83
CA ALA A 56 -24.42 35.41 0.61
C ALA A 56 -24.04 36.27 -0.61
N ILE A 57 -23.90 35.62 -1.76
CA ILE A 57 -23.84 36.31 -3.05
C ILE A 57 -25.10 35.99 -3.84
N GLU A 58 -25.83 37.05 -4.13
CA GLU A 58 -27.03 37.10 -4.96
C GLU A 58 -26.73 36.74 -6.42
N SER A 59 -27.73 36.10 -7.04
CA SER A 59 -27.79 35.80 -8.46
C SER A 59 -28.24 37.05 -9.26
N PRO A 60 -27.73 37.29 -10.46
CA PRO A 60 -28.43 38.12 -11.42
C PRO A 60 -29.30 37.28 -12.35
N THR A 61 -30.51 37.75 -12.54
CA THR A 61 -31.53 37.32 -13.51
C THR A 61 -31.22 37.84 -14.92
N ASP A 62 -31.68 37.03 -15.84
CA ASP A 62 -32.34 37.38 -17.10
C ASP A 62 -31.59 37.16 -18.42
N GLY A 63 -32.23 36.38 -19.26
CA GLY A 63 -32.45 36.75 -20.64
C GLY A 63 -32.05 35.77 -21.73
N THR A 64 -33.07 35.18 -22.33
CA THR A 64 -33.20 34.76 -23.74
C THR A 64 -32.68 33.38 -24.17
N GLY A 65 -33.62 32.65 -24.73
CA GLY A 65 -33.57 31.26 -25.19
C GLY A 65 -32.68 31.00 -26.39
N GLU A 66 -32.38 29.73 -26.50
CA GLU A 66 -32.36 29.00 -27.77
C GLU A 66 -32.18 27.50 -27.54
N ALA A 67 -32.97 26.77 -28.28
CA ALA A 67 -32.98 25.34 -28.73
C ALA A 67 -32.11 24.29 -28.06
N LYS A 68 -32.78 23.25 -27.56
CA LYS A 68 -32.24 21.89 -27.27
C LYS A 68 -31.74 21.22 -28.56
N PRO A 69 -30.64 20.42 -28.45
CA PRO A 69 -30.45 19.28 -29.33
C PRO A 69 -30.93 17.99 -28.63
N GLU A 70 -31.73 17.22 -29.34
CA GLU A 70 -32.28 15.93 -28.98
C GLU A 70 -31.18 14.86 -28.82
N ASN A 71 -31.39 13.99 -27.88
CA ASN A 71 -30.54 12.82 -27.61
C ASN A 71 -31.09 11.58 -28.36
N PRO A 72 -30.37 10.97 -29.31
CA PRO A 72 -30.86 9.85 -30.11
C PRO A 72 -30.40 8.49 -29.59
N TYR A 73 -30.78 8.07 -28.38
CA TYR A 73 -30.65 6.67 -27.96
C TYR A 73 -31.67 6.32 -26.88
N ILE A 74 -32.92 6.07 -27.27
CA ILE A 74 -33.84 5.20 -26.54
C ILE A 74 -34.68 4.47 -27.59
N ALA A 75 -34.45 3.18 -27.78
CA ALA A 75 -35.34 2.28 -28.51
C ALA A 75 -36.28 1.61 -27.48
N PRO A 76 -37.56 1.39 -27.84
CA PRO A 76 -38.55 0.81 -26.94
C PRO A 76 -38.40 -0.71 -26.82
N ILE A 77 -38.48 -1.20 -25.59
CA ILE A 77 -38.55 -2.65 -25.30
C ILE A 77 -40.00 -3.09 -25.40
N SER A 78 -40.25 -3.99 -26.32
CA SER A 78 -41.53 -4.71 -26.49
C SER A 78 -41.67 -5.81 -25.41
N GLU A 79 -42.82 -5.85 -24.75
CA GLU A 79 -43.24 -6.93 -23.86
C GLU A 79 -43.51 -8.23 -24.67
N GLU A 80 -42.83 -9.30 -24.29
CA GLU A 80 -43.30 -10.67 -24.62
C GLU A 80 -43.47 -11.47 -23.33
N LYS A 81 -44.71 -11.94 -23.15
CA LYS A 81 -45.10 -12.94 -22.16
C LYS A 81 -44.57 -14.30 -22.57
N SER A 82 -43.92 -15.01 -21.68
CA SER A 82 -43.72 -16.45 -21.84
C SER A 82 -43.93 -17.17 -20.51
N SER A 83 -44.85 -18.11 -20.59
CA SER A 83 -45.30 -19.05 -19.57
C SER A 83 -44.29 -20.18 -19.35
N SER A 84 -44.16 -20.58 -18.08
CA SER A 84 -43.48 -21.81 -17.65
C SER A 84 -44.17 -23.08 -18.21
N PRO A 85 -43.45 -24.19 -18.31
CA PRO A 85 -43.78 -25.29 -17.40
C PRO A 85 -42.55 -26.02 -16.81
N ASP A 86 -42.80 -26.53 -15.61
CA ASP A 86 -41.98 -27.45 -14.86
C ASP A 86 -41.71 -28.76 -15.61
N THR A 87 -40.48 -29.29 -15.50
CA THR A 87 -40.26 -30.72 -15.62
C THR A 87 -39.08 -31.17 -14.76
N GLU A 88 -39.38 -31.91 -13.72
CA GLU A 88 -38.47 -32.79 -12.99
C GLU A 88 -37.84 -33.83 -13.92
N VAL A 89 -36.52 -34.05 -13.80
CA VAL A 89 -35.91 -35.30 -14.26
C VAL A 89 -34.93 -35.82 -13.19
N GLN A 90 -35.33 -36.97 -12.69
CA GLN A 90 -34.60 -37.80 -11.74
C GLN A 90 -33.32 -38.40 -12.35
N SER A 91 -32.32 -38.50 -11.49
CA SER A 91 -31.10 -39.28 -11.71
C SER A 91 -31.37 -40.78 -11.82
N LYS A 92 -30.73 -41.45 -12.75
CA LYS A 92 -30.45 -42.88 -12.67
C LYS A 92 -29.01 -43.18 -13.09
N HIS A 93 -28.26 -43.72 -12.13
CA HIS A 93 -26.99 -44.40 -12.35
C HIS A 93 -27.19 -45.64 -13.20
N THR A 94 -26.31 -45.88 -14.15
CA THR A 94 -25.99 -47.24 -14.62
C THR A 94 -24.50 -47.30 -15.00
N ALA A 95 -23.80 -48.21 -14.37
CA ALA A 95 -22.42 -48.58 -14.64
C ALA A 95 -22.38 -49.64 -15.77
N THR A 96 -21.21 -49.74 -16.38
CA THR A 96 -20.61 -50.84 -17.16
C THR A 96 -20.20 -50.34 -18.55
N SER A 97 -19.00 -50.48 -19.06
CA SER A 97 -18.03 -51.57 -19.09
C SER A 97 -16.68 -51.10 -19.65
N THR A 98 -15.64 -51.69 -19.13
CA THR A 98 -14.26 -51.64 -19.61
C THR A 98 -14.10 -52.15 -21.04
N THR A 99 -13.39 -51.39 -21.87
CA THR A 99 -12.70 -51.94 -23.04
C THR A 99 -11.31 -51.34 -23.12
N SER A 100 -10.34 -52.19 -22.95
CA SER A 100 -8.91 -51.94 -23.09
C SER A 100 -8.56 -51.66 -24.53
N ILE A 101 -7.86 -50.54 -24.77
CA ILE A 101 -7.14 -50.27 -26.01
C ILE A 101 -5.69 -50.04 -25.64
N GLU A 102 -4.81 -50.88 -26.18
CA GLU A 102 -3.36 -50.81 -26.02
C GLU A 102 -2.77 -49.52 -26.62
N PRO A 103 -1.61 -49.09 -26.12
CA PRO A 103 -0.98 -47.85 -26.60
C PRO A 103 -0.01 -48.18 -27.75
N ASN A 104 -0.18 -47.52 -28.85
CA ASN A 104 0.93 -47.36 -29.80
C ASN A 104 0.79 -46.03 -30.51
N GLU A 105 1.70 -45.12 -30.19
CA GLU A 105 2.42 -44.23 -31.09
C GLU A 105 3.20 -43.22 -30.28
N GLU A 106 4.50 -43.32 -30.36
CA GLU A 106 5.47 -42.36 -29.82
C GLU A 106 5.19 -40.98 -30.45
N ARG A 107 4.56 -40.09 -29.69
CA ARG A 107 4.64 -38.66 -29.97
C ARG A 107 5.99 -38.20 -29.44
N GLU A 108 6.94 -37.99 -30.31
CA GLU A 108 8.09 -37.14 -30.06
C GLU A 108 7.59 -35.80 -29.48
N THR A 109 7.68 -35.63 -28.18
CA THR A 109 7.56 -34.32 -27.56
C THR A 109 8.76 -33.52 -27.99
N MET A 110 8.56 -32.67 -28.98
CA MET A 110 9.50 -31.59 -29.27
C MET A 110 9.68 -30.82 -28.00
N LYS A 111 10.80 -31.02 -27.30
CA LYS A 111 11.28 -30.13 -26.25
C LYS A 111 11.57 -28.80 -26.93
N ILE A 112 10.63 -27.90 -26.90
CA ILE A 112 10.90 -26.50 -27.14
C ILE A 112 11.79 -26.07 -25.97
N GLU A 113 13.10 -26.10 -26.17
CA GLU A 113 14.03 -25.36 -25.31
C GLU A 113 13.69 -23.88 -25.52
N THR A 114 12.81 -23.36 -24.65
CA THR A 114 12.65 -21.91 -24.54
C THR A 114 14.03 -21.38 -24.17
N PRO A 115 14.61 -20.47 -24.97
CA PRO A 115 15.83 -19.79 -24.55
C PRO A 115 15.51 -19.17 -23.19
N VAL A 116 16.30 -19.50 -22.17
CA VAL A 116 16.24 -18.78 -20.87
C VAL A 116 16.62 -17.36 -21.23
N ALA A 117 15.60 -16.51 -21.41
CA ALA A 117 15.83 -15.10 -21.65
C ALA A 117 16.64 -14.58 -20.45
N LYS A 118 17.76 -13.95 -20.75
CA LYS A 118 18.62 -13.35 -19.73
C LYS A 118 17.74 -12.42 -18.91
N GLN A 119 17.54 -12.74 -17.64
CA GLN A 119 16.65 -12.00 -16.76
C GLN A 119 17.06 -10.53 -16.79
N THR A 120 16.13 -9.65 -17.14
CA THR A 120 16.39 -8.21 -17.16
C THR A 120 16.35 -7.76 -15.70
N ASP A 121 17.41 -7.10 -15.22
CA ASP A 121 17.45 -6.52 -13.89
C ASP A 121 16.64 -5.23 -13.90
N TYR A 122 15.58 -5.17 -13.12
CA TYR A 122 14.71 -3.99 -12.99
C TYR A 122 14.96 -3.32 -11.65
N HIS A 123 15.45 -2.07 -11.69
CA HIS A 123 15.80 -1.30 -10.51
C HIS A 123 15.16 0.07 -10.50
N LEU A 124 14.66 0.50 -9.34
CA LEU A 124 14.46 1.92 -9.02
C LEU A 124 15.69 2.42 -8.29
N SER A 125 16.52 3.23 -8.95
CA SER A 125 17.83 3.64 -8.46
C SER A 125 17.91 5.15 -8.19
N TYR A 126 18.50 5.53 -7.05
CA TYR A 126 18.62 6.92 -6.59
C TYR A 126 19.97 7.18 -5.95
N ASN A 127 20.47 8.41 -6.14
CA ASN A 127 21.73 8.91 -5.58
C ASN A 127 21.56 9.87 -4.40
N GLN A 128 20.36 9.92 -3.81
CA GLN A 128 20.03 10.73 -2.64
C GLN A 128 18.96 10.05 -1.78
N PRO A 129 18.93 10.30 -0.46
CA PRO A 129 17.89 9.79 0.42
C PRO A 129 16.51 10.35 0.07
N ALA A 130 15.45 9.70 0.54
CA ALA A 130 14.12 10.29 0.54
C ALA A 130 14.05 11.42 1.59
N ALA A 131 13.27 12.46 1.31
CA ALA A 131 12.99 13.47 2.32
C ALA A 131 12.21 12.85 3.50
N ALA A 132 12.58 13.21 4.74
CA ALA A 132 11.92 12.71 5.95
C ALA A 132 10.56 13.42 6.19
N SER A 133 9.69 13.48 5.18
CA SER A 133 8.40 14.16 5.18
C SER A 133 7.31 13.28 4.57
N TYR A 134 6.04 13.73 4.63
CA TYR A 134 4.94 13.04 3.94
C TYR A 134 5.17 12.98 2.43
N ASP A 135 5.60 14.09 1.83
CA ASP A 135 5.94 14.13 0.39
C ASP A 135 7.08 13.16 0.05
N GLY A 136 8.09 13.06 0.90
CA GLY A 136 9.16 12.08 0.76
C GLY A 136 8.68 10.64 0.93
N TRP A 137 7.76 10.37 1.86
CA TRP A 137 7.10 9.08 2.01
C TRP A 137 6.33 8.71 0.74
N GLU A 138 5.52 9.64 0.22
CA GLU A 138 4.67 9.40 -0.94
C GLU A 138 5.48 9.17 -2.21
N LYS A 139 6.43 10.06 -2.49
CA LYS A 139 7.10 10.16 -3.82
C LYS A 139 8.48 9.53 -3.88
N GLN A 140 9.14 9.28 -2.75
CA GLN A 140 10.57 8.97 -2.76
C GLN A 140 10.91 7.70 -1.97
N ALA A 141 10.25 7.43 -0.83
CA ALA A 141 10.54 6.25 -0.02
C ALA A 141 10.19 4.95 -0.76
N LEU A 142 11.06 3.95 -0.68
CA LEU A 142 10.95 2.71 -1.43
C LEU A 142 10.01 1.73 -0.72
N PRO A 143 8.98 1.21 -1.41
CA PRO A 143 8.04 0.26 -0.83
C PRO A 143 8.60 -1.16 -0.80
N VAL A 144 8.33 -1.91 0.27
CA VAL A 144 8.43 -3.37 0.35
C VAL A 144 7.13 -3.94 0.92
N GLY A 145 6.82 -5.21 0.62
CA GLY A 145 5.60 -5.82 1.14
C GLY A 145 5.50 -7.31 0.85
N ASN A 146 4.70 -8.02 1.67
CA ASN A 146 4.46 -9.45 1.55
C ASN A 146 2.98 -9.80 1.34
N GLY A 147 2.17 -8.81 0.96
CA GLY A 147 0.73 -8.99 0.76
C GLY A 147 -0.12 -8.76 2.01
N GLU A 148 0.45 -8.78 3.20
CA GLU A 148 -0.21 -8.53 4.48
C GLU A 148 0.44 -7.34 5.21
N MET A 149 1.75 -7.35 5.30
CA MET A 149 2.55 -6.23 5.80
C MET A 149 3.19 -5.49 4.65
N GLY A 150 3.29 -4.17 4.79
CA GLY A 150 4.05 -3.31 3.90
C GLY A 150 4.91 -2.34 4.68
N ALA A 151 6.02 -1.92 4.11
CA ALA A 151 6.85 -0.87 4.67
C ALA A 151 7.37 0.08 3.60
N LYS A 152 7.68 1.31 3.99
CA LYS A 152 8.34 2.33 3.15
C LYS A 152 9.68 2.70 3.79
N VAL A 153 10.76 2.53 3.04
CA VAL A 153 12.14 2.73 3.48
C VAL A 153 12.68 4.03 2.91
N PHE A 154 13.16 4.92 3.76
CA PHE A 154 13.61 6.26 3.36
C PHE A 154 15.06 6.29 2.89
N GLY A 155 15.92 5.43 3.41
CA GLY A 155 17.33 5.38 3.07
C GLY A 155 18.11 6.60 3.57
N LEU A 156 17.85 7.07 4.79
CA LEU A 156 18.50 8.24 5.35
C LEU A 156 19.98 7.97 5.71
N ILE A 157 20.77 9.04 5.88
CA ILE A 157 22.19 8.97 6.21
C ILE A 157 22.38 9.29 7.68
N GLY A 158 23.06 8.42 8.45
CA GLY A 158 23.25 8.56 9.88
C GLY A 158 21.97 8.35 10.70
N GLU A 159 20.90 8.05 10.04
CA GLU A 159 19.60 7.69 10.61
C GLU A 159 18.82 6.82 9.63
N GLU A 160 17.70 6.23 10.05
CA GLU A 160 16.75 5.56 9.17
C GLU A 160 15.33 5.72 9.70
N ARG A 161 14.38 5.77 8.78
CA ARG A 161 12.96 5.69 9.05
C ARG A 161 12.34 4.59 8.19
N ILE A 162 11.60 3.71 8.83
CA ILE A 162 10.85 2.63 8.16
C ILE A 162 9.40 2.76 8.65
N GLN A 163 8.53 3.33 7.81
CA GLN A 163 7.10 3.36 8.08
C GLN A 163 6.50 2.02 7.67
N TYR A 164 5.63 1.44 8.51
CA TYR A 164 5.06 0.12 8.25
C TYR A 164 3.54 0.05 8.48
N ASN A 165 2.94 -0.90 7.81
CA ASN A 165 1.51 -1.20 7.85
C ASN A 165 1.26 -2.69 7.98
N GLU A 166 0.09 -3.01 8.51
CA GLU A 166 -0.55 -4.32 8.44
C GLU A 166 -1.96 -4.13 7.90
N LYS A 167 -2.35 -4.95 6.92
CA LYS A 167 -3.49 -4.73 6.03
C LYS A 167 -4.84 -4.70 6.73
N THR A 168 -4.96 -5.31 7.90
CA THR A 168 -6.23 -5.44 8.62
C THR A 168 -6.44 -4.39 9.72
N LEU A 169 -5.53 -3.42 9.85
CA LEU A 169 -5.64 -2.34 10.83
C LEU A 169 -6.58 -1.24 10.33
N TRP A 170 -7.87 -1.35 10.65
CA TRP A 170 -8.93 -0.43 10.22
C TRP A 170 -9.71 0.12 11.41
N SER A 171 -10.12 1.39 11.31
CA SER A 171 -11.19 1.95 12.14
C SER A 171 -12.57 1.61 11.57
N GLY A 172 -13.65 1.96 12.27
CA GLY A 172 -15.01 1.69 11.83
C GLY A 172 -15.41 0.23 11.97
N GLY A 173 -16.50 -0.16 11.33
CA GLY A 173 -17.04 -1.51 11.44
C GLY A 173 -17.85 -1.73 12.73
N PRO A 174 -18.09 -3.01 13.13
CA PRO A 174 -18.89 -3.29 14.32
C PRO A 174 -18.20 -2.83 15.59
N GLN A 175 -18.95 -2.14 16.45
CA GLN A 175 -18.52 -1.86 17.81
C GLN A 175 -18.40 -3.17 18.62
N PRO A 176 -17.56 -3.23 19.68
CA PRO A 176 -17.32 -4.46 20.43
C PRO A 176 -18.61 -5.13 20.94
N ASP A 177 -19.57 -4.33 21.38
CA ASP A 177 -20.84 -4.79 21.95
C ASP A 177 -22.01 -4.77 20.96
N SER A 178 -21.76 -4.51 19.67
CA SER A 178 -22.81 -4.45 18.66
C SER A 178 -23.26 -5.84 18.26
N THR A 179 -24.53 -6.12 18.42
CA THR A 179 -25.19 -7.38 17.99
C THR A 179 -25.93 -7.24 16.66
N ASP A 180 -26.07 -6.04 16.14
CA ASP A 180 -26.90 -5.68 14.99
C ASP A 180 -26.15 -4.93 13.88
N TYR A 181 -24.83 -5.05 13.85
CA TYR A 181 -24.02 -4.44 12.78
C TYR A 181 -24.44 -4.97 11.40
N ASN A 182 -24.81 -4.05 10.53
CA ASN A 182 -25.32 -4.34 9.19
C ASN A 182 -24.49 -3.68 8.07
N GLY A 183 -23.23 -3.31 8.34
CA GLY A 183 -22.36 -2.62 7.38
C GLY A 183 -22.75 -1.17 7.14
N GLY A 184 -23.48 -0.54 8.06
CA GLY A 184 -23.98 0.83 7.90
C GLY A 184 -25.24 0.92 7.03
N ASN A 185 -25.87 -0.20 6.68
CA ASN A 185 -27.10 -0.23 5.89
C ASN A 185 -28.34 -0.13 6.79
N TYR A 186 -29.29 0.68 6.40
CA TYR A 186 -30.60 0.74 7.04
C TYR A 186 -31.56 -0.27 6.43
N GLN A 187 -32.27 -1.01 7.26
CA GLN A 187 -33.29 -1.94 6.80
C GLN A 187 -34.50 -1.20 6.24
N ASP A 188 -35.12 -1.76 5.18
CA ASP A 188 -36.39 -1.31 4.60
C ASP A 188 -36.45 0.15 4.11
N ARG A 189 -35.31 0.83 3.98
CA ARG A 189 -35.26 2.23 3.57
C ARG A 189 -35.66 2.46 2.11
N TYR A 190 -35.70 1.42 1.28
CA TYR A 190 -36.24 1.52 -0.07
C TYR A 190 -37.68 2.03 -0.09
N LYS A 191 -38.44 1.88 1.00
CA LYS A 191 -39.82 2.36 1.12
C LYS A 191 -39.93 3.88 0.97
N VAL A 192 -38.89 4.65 1.32
CA VAL A 192 -38.87 6.11 1.18
C VAL A 192 -38.75 6.56 -0.28
N LEU A 193 -38.36 5.69 -1.22
CA LEU A 193 -38.20 6.05 -2.63
C LEU A 193 -39.46 6.61 -3.26
N ALA A 194 -40.66 6.13 -2.84
CA ALA A 194 -41.93 6.66 -3.32
C ALA A 194 -42.14 8.12 -2.91
N GLU A 195 -41.76 8.48 -1.68
CA GLU A 195 -41.84 9.87 -1.19
C GLU A 195 -40.81 10.78 -1.87
N ILE A 196 -39.60 10.27 -2.09
CA ILE A 196 -38.56 11.02 -2.83
C ILE A 196 -39.02 11.32 -4.25
N ARG A 197 -39.59 10.33 -4.96
CA ARG A 197 -40.12 10.51 -6.32
C ARG A 197 -41.24 11.54 -6.34
N LYS A 198 -42.18 11.45 -5.38
CA LYS A 198 -43.28 12.42 -5.26
C LYS A 198 -42.78 13.85 -5.02
N ALA A 199 -41.75 14.01 -4.19
CA ALA A 199 -41.11 15.31 -3.97
C ALA A 199 -40.45 15.84 -5.26
N LEU A 200 -39.77 15.00 -6.02
CA LEU A 200 -39.16 15.35 -7.30
C LEU A 200 -40.21 15.73 -8.34
N GLU A 201 -41.32 15.00 -8.45
CA GLU A 201 -42.45 15.29 -9.34
C GLU A 201 -43.13 16.60 -8.97
N ALA A 202 -43.19 16.97 -7.69
CA ALA A 202 -43.67 18.25 -7.21
C ALA A 202 -42.67 19.40 -7.39
N GLY A 203 -41.45 19.13 -7.89
CA GLY A 203 -40.38 20.14 -8.04
C GLY A 203 -39.65 20.44 -6.71
N ASP A 204 -40.02 19.81 -5.61
CA ASP A 204 -39.41 20.01 -4.28
C ASP A 204 -38.10 19.22 -4.16
N ARG A 205 -37.04 19.73 -4.80
CA ARG A 205 -35.72 19.12 -4.79
C ARG A 205 -35.09 19.13 -3.41
N GLN A 206 -35.40 20.11 -2.56
CA GLN A 206 -34.83 20.22 -1.22
C GLN A 206 -35.38 19.10 -0.32
N LYS A 207 -36.68 18.87 -0.35
CA LYS A 207 -37.32 17.75 0.37
C LYS A 207 -36.82 16.39 -0.15
N ALA A 208 -36.70 16.24 -1.47
CA ALA A 208 -36.19 15.01 -2.05
C ALA A 208 -34.74 14.72 -1.60
N LYS A 209 -33.89 15.75 -1.57
CA LYS A 209 -32.51 15.64 -1.06
C LYS A 209 -32.50 15.27 0.42
N GLN A 210 -33.25 15.96 1.25
CA GLN A 210 -33.34 15.67 2.68
C GLN A 210 -33.79 14.22 2.94
N LEU A 211 -34.85 13.77 2.28
CA LEU A 211 -35.33 12.39 2.41
C LEU A 211 -34.28 11.36 1.99
N ALA A 212 -33.53 11.64 0.92
CA ALA A 212 -32.44 10.77 0.46
C ALA A 212 -31.28 10.73 1.46
N GLU A 213 -30.84 11.87 1.96
CA GLU A 213 -29.75 11.97 2.95
C GLU A 213 -30.10 11.30 4.27
N GLU A 214 -31.33 11.44 4.75
CA GLU A 214 -31.78 10.83 6.00
C GLU A 214 -32.01 9.32 5.91
N ASN A 215 -32.29 8.80 4.71
CA ASN A 215 -32.78 7.43 4.58
C ASN A 215 -31.95 6.52 3.67
N LEU A 216 -31.29 7.04 2.63
CA LEU A 216 -30.59 6.23 1.63
C LEU A 216 -29.08 6.30 1.78
N VAL A 217 -28.57 7.31 2.46
CA VAL A 217 -27.16 7.41 2.79
C VAL A 217 -26.91 6.72 4.13
N GLY A 218 -25.86 5.93 4.22
CA GLY A 218 -25.46 5.30 5.48
C GLY A 218 -25.10 6.33 6.55
N PRO A 219 -25.00 5.93 7.83
CA PRO A 219 -24.67 6.85 8.91
C PRO A 219 -23.31 7.47 8.68
N ASN A 220 -23.23 8.80 8.79
CA ASN A 220 -21.99 9.55 8.63
C ASN A 220 -20.92 9.07 9.63
N ASN A 221 -19.83 8.55 9.11
CA ASN A 221 -18.55 8.30 9.78
C ASN A 221 -18.50 7.27 10.92
N ALA A 222 -19.58 6.90 11.57
CA ALA A 222 -19.50 6.03 12.76
C ALA A 222 -19.22 4.56 12.44
N GLN A 223 -19.54 4.10 11.23
CA GLN A 223 -19.32 2.70 10.81
C GLN A 223 -18.52 2.58 9.50
N TYR A 224 -18.24 3.71 8.87
CA TYR A 224 -17.40 3.79 7.68
C TYR A 224 -15.95 3.87 8.11
N GLY A 225 -15.20 2.78 7.90
CA GLY A 225 -13.83 2.67 8.34
C GLY A 225 -12.84 3.41 7.46
N ARG A 226 -11.63 3.54 7.99
CA ARG A 226 -10.45 3.99 7.28
C ARG A 226 -9.26 3.10 7.59
N TYR A 227 -8.39 2.94 6.62
CA TYR A 227 -7.15 2.23 6.80
C TYR A 227 -6.17 3.07 7.62
N LEU A 228 -5.66 2.50 8.72
CA LEU A 228 -4.80 3.22 9.64
C LEU A 228 -3.31 2.93 9.36
N SER A 229 -2.45 3.90 9.63
CA SER A 229 -1.01 3.66 9.72
C SER A 229 -0.71 2.78 10.94
N PHE A 230 0.22 1.83 10.82
CA PHE A 230 0.60 1.02 11.99
C PHE A 230 1.60 1.76 12.86
N GLY A 231 2.65 2.31 12.25
CA GLY A 231 3.68 3.09 12.93
C GLY A 231 4.94 3.25 12.09
N ASP A 232 5.95 3.85 12.72
CA ASP A 232 7.30 3.97 12.16
C ASP A 232 8.32 3.36 13.12
N ILE A 233 9.37 2.78 12.55
CA ILE A 233 10.61 2.45 13.24
C ILE A 233 11.62 3.51 12.89
N PHE A 234 12.15 4.17 13.92
CA PHE A 234 13.24 5.12 13.80
C PHE A 234 14.54 4.50 14.28
N MET A 235 15.62 4.87 13.62
CA MET A 235 16.98 4.44 13.94
C MET A 235 17.91 5.64 13.84
N VAL A 236 18.75 5.89 14.82
CA VAL A 236 19.82 6.90 14.77
C VAL A 236 21.15 6.21 15.02
N PHE A 237 22.08 6.39 14.09
CA PHE A 237 23.43 5.85 14.20
C PHE A 237 24.31 6.80 14.99
N ASN A 238 24.71 6.39 16.20
CA ASN A 238 25.37 7.26 17.19
C ASN A 238 26.80 7.69 16.79
N ASN A 239 27.42 6.92 15.88
CA ASN A 239 28.80 7.16 15.42
C ASN A 239 28.87 7.57 13.93
N GLN A 240 27.75 7.97 13.32
CA GLN A 240 27.67 8.42 11.94
C GLN A 240 27.19 9.87 11.86
N LYS A 241 27.73 10.62 10.91
CA LYS A 241 27.26 11.97 10.57
C LYS A 241 26.07 11.88 9.63
N LYS A 242 25.10 12.75 9.83
CA LYS A 242 23.94 12.90 8.94
C LYS A 242 24.31 13.75 7.73
N GLY A 243 23.55 13.59 6.65
CA GLY A 243 23.62 14.43 5.47
C GLY A 243 24.54 13.88 4.36
N LEU A 244 24.12 14.16 3.12
CA LEU A 244 24.77 13.65 1.91
C LEU A 244 26.19 14.21 1.74
N GLU A 245 26.45 15.41 2.24
CA GLU A 245 27.76 16.09 2.23
C GLU A 245 28.82 15.39 3.08
N ASN A 246 28.43 14.50 3.97
CA ASN A 246 29.33 13.78 4.87
C ASN A 246 29.67 12.35 4.41
N VAL A 247 29.19 11.94 3.23
CA VAL A 247 29.36 10.58 2.72
C VAL A 247 29.80 10.59 1.26
N THR A 248 30.39 9.47 0.82
CA THR A 248 30.66 9.19 -0.58
C THR A 248 29.90 7.93 -1.00
N ASP A 249 29.75 7.73 -2.30
CA ASP A 249 29.18 6.53 -2.91
C ASP A 249 27.76 6.21 -2.40
N TYR A 250 26.99 7.25 -2.09
CA TYR A 250 25.61 7.04 -1.66
C TYR A 250 24.80 6.44 -2.82
N HIS A 251 24.15 5.32 -2.52
CA HIS A 251 23.26 4.64 -3.42
C HIS A 251 22.05 4.09 -2.67
N ARG A 252 20.87 4.28 -3.24
CA ARG A 252 19.61 3.73 -2.76
C ARG A 252 18.86 3.09 -3.92
N ASP A 253 18.41 1.87 -3.72
CA ASP A 253 17.91 1.02 -4.79
C ASP A 253 16.73 0.16 -4.32
N LEU A 254 15.78 -0.11 -5.21
CA LEU A 254 14.83 -1.20 -5.10
C LEU A 254 15.05 -2.12 -6.29
N ASP A 255 15.60 -3.29 -6.03
CA ASP A 255 15.62 -4.40 -6.97
C ASP A 255 14.23 -5.01 -7.06
N ILE A 256 13.54 -4.77 -8.19
CA ILE A 256 12.19 -5.30 -8.43
C ILE A 256 12.23 -6.79 -8.75
N THR A 257 13.36 -7.34 -9.19
CA THR A 257 13.48 -8.77 -9.51
C THR A 257 13.62 -9.64 -8.27
N GLU A 258 14.14 -9.07 -7.19
CA GLU A 258 14.32 -9.73 -5.88
C GLU A 258 13.38 -9.16 -4.79
N ALA A 259 12.71 -8.05 -5.04
CA ALA A 259 11.87 -7.32 -4.08
C ALA A 259 12.62 -6.89 -2.81
N ILE A 260 13.84 -6.37 -2.98
CA ILE A 260 14.74 -5.94 -1.91
C ILE A 260 15.11 -4.47 -2.11
N THR A 261 15.00 -3.66 -1.06
CA THR A 261 15.58 -2.32 -1.03
C THR A 261 16.97 -2.37 -0.44
N THR A 262 17.89 -1.62 -1.05
CA THR A 262 19.27 -1.44 -0.55
C THR A 262 19.57 0.03 -0.36
N THR A 263 20.23 0.38 0.73
CA THR A 263 20.85 1.69 0.95
C THR A 263 22.30 1.47 1.32
N SER A 264 23.23 2.12 0.62
CA SER A 264 24.67 2.03 0.90
C SER A 264 25.35 3.38 0.77
N TYR A 265 26.37 3.60 1.57
CA TYR A 265 27.24 4.77 1.51
C TYR A 265 28.54 4.52 2.27
N SER A 266 29.55 5.33 1.99
CA SER A 266 30.84 5.30 2.68
C SER A 266 31.04 6.56 3.52
N GLN A 267 31.48 6.40 4.77
CA GLN A 267 31.81 7.49 5.66
C GLN A 267 33.06 7.14 6.50
N ASP A 268 34.05 8.02 6.50
CA ASP A 268 35.30 7.87 7.26
C ASP A 268 35.96 6.47 7.05
N GLY A 269 36.05 6.01 5.79
CA GLY A 269 36.69 4.75 5.42
C GLY A 269 35.87 3.48 5.66
N THR A 270 34.64 3.61 6.18
CA THR A 270 33.73 2.48 6.37
C THR A 270 32.52 2.59 5.45
N THR A 271 32.23 1.51 4.71
CA THR A 271 31.01 1.39 3.93
C THR A 271 29.94 0.75 4.79
N PHE A 272 28.79 1.40 4.88
CA PHE A 272 27.57 0.91 5.55
C PHE A 272 26.56 0.46 4.50
N LYS A 273 25.89 -0.67 4.76
CA LYS A 273 24.83 -1.21 3.89
C LYS A 273 23.63 -1.61 4.72
N ARG A 274 22.44 -1.29 4.22
CA ARG A 274 21.15 -1.74 4.75
C ARG A 274 20.37 -2.40 3.64
N GLU A 275 19.82 -3.58 3.88
CA GLU A 275 18.93 -4.30 2.98
C GLU A 275 17.61 -4.54 3.70
N THR A 276 16.48 -4.18 3.05
CA THR A 276 15.15 -4.39 3.63
C THR A 276 14.23 -5.09 2.63
N PHE A 277 13.53 -6.11 3.11
CA PHE A 277 12.51 -6.85 2.35
C PHE A 277 11.42 -7.38 3.29
N SER A 278 10.24 -7.67 2.75
CA SER A 278 9.14 -8.30 3.51
C SER A 278 8.93 -9.72 3.01
N SER A 279 9.33 -10.70 3.84
CA SER A 279 9.25 -12.13 3.52
C SER A 279 7.82 -12.64 3.71
N TYR A 280 7.24 -13.22 2.65
CA TYR A 280 5.95 -13.89 2.73
C TYR A 280 6.03 -15.23 3.49
N PRO A 281 7.00 -16.13 3.20
CA PRO A 281 7.08 -17.42 3.89
C PRO A 281 7.48 -17.32 5.37
N ASP A 282 8.23 -16.26 5.76
CA ASP A 282 8.68 -16.07 7.13
C ASP A 282 7.79 -15.10 7.92
N ASP A 283 6.86 -14.41 7.25
CA ASP A 283 5.88 -13.48 7.82
C ASP A 283 6.49 -12.31 8.62
N VAL A 284 7.64 -11.85 8.15
CA VAL A 284 8.39 -10.72 8.74
C VAL A 284 8.87 -9.73 7.69
N THR A 285 8.99 -8.46 8.09
CA THR A 285 9.84 -7.50 7.39
C THR A 285 11.23 -7.56 8.02
N VAL A 286 12.23 -7.81 7.19
CA VAL A 286 13.64 -7.96 7.56
C VAL A 286 14.38 -6.69 7.18
N THR A 287 15.14 -6.11 8.11
CA THR A 287 16.13 -5.07 7.81
C THR A 287 17.48 -5.54 8.31
N HIS A 288 18.40 -5.80 7.38
CA HIS A 288 19.76 -6.24 7.69
C HIS A 288 20.75 -5.10 7.51
N LEU A 289 21.49 -4.81 8.57
CA LEU A 289 22.54 -3.81 8.62
C LEU A 289 23.89 -4.51 8.61
N SER A 290 24.79 -4.07 7.76
CA SER A 290 26.17 -4.59 7.66
C SER A 290 27.14 -3.46 7.36
N LYS A 291 28.43 -3.71 7.59
CA LYS A 291 29.50 -2.74 7.33
C LYS A 291 30.76 -3.41 6.79
N LYS A 292 31.56 -2.61 6.09
CA LYS A 292 32.91 -3.00 5.67
C LYS A 292 33.85 -1.85 5.99
N GLY A 293 34.80 -2.07 6.90
CA GLY A 293 35.72 -1.06 7.44
C GLY A 293 35.80 -1.16 8.97
N ASP A 294 36.45 -0.20 9.60
CA ASP A 294 36.84 -0.28 11.02
C ASP A 294 35.77 0.19 12.01
N LYS A 295 34.82 1.07 11.57
CA LYS A 295 33.75 1.52 12.44
C LYS A 295 32.76 0.40 12.74
N THR A 296 32.18 0.46 13.92
CA THR A 296 31.08 -0.42 14.36
C THR A 296 29.73 0.14 13.96
N LEU A 297 28.69 -0.69 14.05
CA LEU A 297 27.30 -0.28 14.01
C LEU A 297 26.86 0.04 15.44
N ASP A 298 26.79 1.34 15.76
CA ASP A 298 26.30 1.84 17.04
C ASP A 298 25.06 2.67 16.76
N PHE A 299 23.90 2.21 17.23
CA PHE A 299 22.63 2.88 16.94
C PHE A 299 21.60 2.71 18.05
N THR A 300 20.68 3.66 18.12
CA THR A 300 19.49 3.59 18.95
C THR A 300 18.26 3.52 18.07
N LEU A 301 17.34 2.60 18.38
CA LEU A 301 16.08 2.44 17.65
C LEU A 301 14.87 2.47 18.58
N TRP A 302 13.71 2.90 18.05
CA TRP A 302 12.45 3.01 18.77
C TRP A 302 11.25 2.96 17.82
N ASN A 303 10.05 2.76 18.39
CA ASN A 303 8.80 2.86 17.67
C ASN A 303 8.19 4.26 17.84
N SER A 304 7.55 4.81 16.82
CA SER A 304 6.89 6.13 16.82
C SER A 304 5.86 6.35 17.94
N LEU A 305 5.35 5.28 18.55
CA LEU A 305 4.41 5.35 19.68
C LEU A 305 5.11 5.35 21.05
N THR A 306 6.44 5.47 21.11
CA THR A 306 7.16 5.72 22.35
C THR A 306 6.88 7.14 22.83
N GLU A 307 6.38 7.29 24.08
CA GLU A 307 5.77 8.53 24.60
C GLU A 307 6.63 9.81 24.47
N ASP A 308 7.95 9.71 24.61
CA ASP A 308 8.85 10.85 24.56
C ASP A 308 8.97 11.53 23.18
N LEU A 309 8.56 10.85 22.12
CA LEU A 309 8.58 11.37 20.75
C LEU A 309 7.30 12.11 20.38
N LEU A 310 6.18 11.77 21.00
CA LEU A 310 4.92 12.49 20.84
C LEU A 310 4.99 13.90 21.42
N ALA A 311 5.89 14.13 22.38
CA ALA A 311 6.08 15.42 23.04
C ALA A 311 6.95 16.41 22.25
N ASN A 312 7.80 15.98 21.33
CA ASN A 312 8.79 16.81 20.63
C ASN A 312 8.46 17.15 19.15
N GLY A 313 7.27 16.86 18.68
CA GLY A 313 6.51 17.74 17.80
C GLY A 313 6.69 17.67 16.29
N ASP A 314 7.77 17.26 15.66
CA ASP A 314 7.91 17.35 14.18
C ASP A 314 7.44 16.12 13.39
N TYR A 315 7.10 15.05 14.09
CA TYR A 315 6.58 13.81 13.50
C TYR A 315 5.17 13.45 14.00
N SER A 316 4.44 14.40 14.58
CA SER A 316 3.08 14.23 15.12
C SER A 316 2.07 14.07 13.99
N TRP A 317 2.13 12.96 13.32
CA TRP A 317 1.04 12.48 12.54
C TRP A 317 0.07 11.86 13.54
N GLU A 318 -1.18 12.28 13.54
CA GLU A 318 -2.23 12.01 14.54
C GLU A 318 -2.38 10.53 14.99
N TYR A 319 -1.31 9.85 15.40
CA TYR A 319 -1.35 8.44 15.82
C TYR A 319 -2.26 8.18 17.02
N SER A 320 -2.42 9.18 17.90
CA SER A 320 -3.18 9.00 19.13
C SER A 320 -4.70 9.20 18.96
N LYS A 321 -5.17 9.71 17.81
CA LYS A 321 -6.59 10.00 17.63
C LYS A 321 -7.43 8.73 17.51
N TYR A 322 -6.97 7.75 16.76
CA TYR A 322 -7.72 6.52 16.47
C TYR A 322 -7.21 5.31 17.23
N LYS A 323 -6.00 5.36 17.76
CA LYS A 323 -5.34 4.25 18.44
C LYS A 323 -4.97 4.61 19.87
N GLN A 324 -4.91 3.58 20.71
CA GLN A 324 -4.32 3.64 22.04
C GLN A 324 -3.50 2.38 22.27
N GLY A 325 -2.42 2.50 23.01
CA GLY A 325 -1.53 1.36 23.24
C GLY A 325 -0.32 1.72 24.08
N ALA A 326 0.58 0.76 24.19
CA ALA A 326 1.83 0.89 24.92
C ALA A 326 2.98 0.25 24.15
N VAL A 327 4.16 0.81 24.29
CA VAL A 327 5.44 0.26 23.82
C VAL A 327 6.22 -0.24 25.03
N THR A 328 6.71 -1.46 24.95
CA THR A 328 7.62 -2.04 25.94
C THR A 328 8.87 -2.58 25.26
N THR A 329 9.99 -2.51 25.94
CA THR A 329 11.29 -2.96 25.41
C THR A 329 11.97 -3.90 26.39
N ASP A 330 12.64 -4.90 25.83
CA ASP A 330 13.63 -5.74 26.52
C ASP A 330 14.85 -5.92 25.60
N SER A 331 15.89 -6.60 26.08
CA SER A 331 17.10 -6.83 25.27
C SER A 331 16.89 -7.64 23.99
N ASN A 332 15.71 -8.22 23.77
CA ASN A 332 15.36 -9.00 22.58
C ASN A 332 14.60 -8.21 21.54
N GLY A 333 13.90 -7.12 21.95
CA GLY A 333 13.09 -6.37 20.99
C GLY A 333 12.19 -5.29 21.59
N ILE A 334 11.37 -4.75 20.73
CA ILE A 334 10.35 -3.74 21.01
C ILE A 334 8.97 -4.32 20.71
N LEU A 335 8.11 -4.37 21.72
CA LEU A 335 6.72 -4.78 21.61
C LEU A 335 5.81 -3.56 21.66
N LEU A 336 4.98 -3.39 20.63
CA LEU A 336 3.85 -2.48 20.61
C LEU A 336 2.56 -3.28 20.74
N LYS A 337 1.67 -2.89 21.65
CA LYS A 337 0.31 -3.44 21.77
C LYS A 337 -0.71 -2.33 21.90
N GLY A 338 -1.86 -2.51 21.28
CA GLY A 338 -2.90 -1.51 21.37
C GLY A 338 -4.28 -1.96 20.90
N THR A 339 -5.18 -1.00 20.92
CA THR A 339 -6.55 -1.13 20.39
C THR A 339 -6.92 0.09 19.57
N VAL A 340 -7.72 -0.14 18.54
CA VAL A 340 -8.39 0.94 17.80
C VAL A 340 -9.57 1.43 18.64
N LYS A 341 -9.64 2.75 18.87
CA LYS A 341 -10.52 3.35 19.89
C LYS A 341 -12.01 3.22 19.58
N ASP A 342 -12.39 3.27 18.31
CA ASP A 342 -13.80 3.30 17.90
C ASP A 342 -14.42 1.91 17.75
N ASN A 343 -13.65 0.88 17.46
CA ASN A 343 -14.16 -0.46 17.19
C ASN A 343 -13.53 -1.57 18.05
N GLY A 344 -12.58 -1.24 18.94
CA GLY A 344 -11.93 -2.20 19.83
C GLY A 344 -11.04 -3.24 19.13
N LEU A 345 -10.71 -3.06 17.82
CA LEU A 345 -9.77 -3.95 17.11
C LEU A 345 -8.43 -3.94 17.83
N GLN A 346 -7.97 -5.10 18.26
CA GLN A 346 -6.67 -5.27 18.90
C GLN A 346 -5.57 -5.40 17.84
N PHE A 347 -4.42 -4.83 18.14
CA PHE A 347 -3.23 -4.95 17.29
C PHE A 347 -1.96 -5.11 18.12
N ALA A 348 -0.97 -5.77 17.55
CA ALA A 348 0.37 -5.86 18.11
C ALA A 348 1.41 -5.89 17.00
N SER A 349 2.60 -5.36 17.29
CA SER A 349 3.81 -5.61 16.51
C SER A 349 4.98 -5.92 17.44
N TYR A 350 5.89 -6.75 16.96
CA TYR A 350 7.14 -7.04 17.65
C TYR A 350 8.30 -6.88 16.69
N LEU A 351 9.25 -6.04 17.07
CA LEU A 351 10.52 -5.83 16.40
C LEU A 351 11.61 -6.54 17.19
N GLY A 352 12.00 -7.74 16.76
CA GLY A 352 13.12 -8.47 17.32
C GLY A 352 14.45 -8.08 16.70
N ILE A 353 15.53 -8.25 17.46
CA ILE A 353 16.89 -7.96 17.01
C ILE A 353 17.81 -9.20 17.14
N LYS A 354 18.66 -9.42 16.12
CA LYS A 354 19.77 -10.38 16.10
C LYS A 354 21.04 -9.64 15.70
N THR A 355 22.03 -9.62 16.58
CA THR A 355 23.29 -8.89 16.38
C THR A 355 24.42 -9.56 17.13
N ASP A 356 25.66 -9.27 16.75
CA ASP A 356 26.87 -9.62 17.49
C ASP A 356 27.32 -8.51 18.48
N GLY A 357 26.62 -7.36 18.47
CA GLY A 357 26.85 -6.25 19.39
C GLY A 357 26.13 -6.41 20.73
N GLN A 358 26.41 -5.52 21.66
CA GLN A 358 25.71 -5.42 22.93
C GLN A 358 24.38 -4.66 22.76
N VAL A 359 23.30 -5.22 23.31
CA VAL A 359 21.96 -4.61 23.28
C VAL A 359 21.57 -4.18 24.69
N THR A 360 21.14 -2.93 24.84
CA THR A 360 20.54 -2.38 26.06
C THR A 360 19.14 -1.84 25.76
N ALA A 361 18.21 -2.05 26.70
CA ALA A 361 16.82 -1.59 26.59
C ALA A 361 16.53 -0.60 27.72
N GLN A 362 15.95 0.54 27.36
CA GLN A 362 15.53 1.55 28.35
C GLN A 362 14.38 2.39 27.78
N ASP A 363 13.31 2.52 28.54
CA ASP A 363 12.21 3.48 28.33
C ASP A 363 11.62 3.49 26.88
N GLY A 364 11.46 2.32 26.26
CA GLY A 364 10.93 2.20 24.91
C GLY A 364 12.00 2.27 23.81
N TYR A 365 13.27 2.43 24.18
CA TYR A 365 14.41 2.46 23.25
C TYR A 365 15.25 1.19 23.35
N LEU A 366 15.86 0.80 22.22
CA LEU A 366 16.94 -0.18 22.17
C LEU A 366 18.20 0.49 21.65
N THR A 367 19.30 0.32 22.36
CA THR A 367 20.62 0.78 21.94
C THR A 367 21.54 -0.42 21.67
N VAL A 368 22.13 -0.43 20.48
CA VAL A 368 23.14 -1.42 20.05
C VAL A 368 24.49 -0.74 19.98
N THR A 369 25.51 -1.39 20.52
CA THR A 369 26.89 -0.90 20.49
C THR A 369 27.86 -2.00 20.08
N GLY A 370 28.89 -1.61 19.34
CA GLY A 370 30.00 -2.49 18.98
C GLY A 370 29.68 -3.57 17.94
N ALA A 371 28.56 -3.46 17.21
CA ALA A 371 28.14 -4.51 16.28
C ALA A 371 28.90 -4.44 14.94
N SER A 372 29.11 -5.61 14.33
CA SER A 372 29.51 -5.73 12.93
C SER A 372 28.32 -5.93 11.99
N TYR A 373 27.23 -6.49 12.51
CA TYR A 373 25.95 -6.61 11.82
C TYR A 373 24.77 -6.50 12.80
N ALA A 374 23.61 -6.17 12.28
CA ALA A 374 22.34 -6.32 12.98
C ALA A 374 21.24 -6.70 12.00
N THR A 375 20.38 -7.62 12.39
CA THR A 375 19.18 -8.03 11.64
C THR A 375 17.96 -7.70 12.49
N LEU A 376 17.14 -6.80 12.01
CA LEU A 376 15.86 -6.42 12.60
C LEU A 376 14.75 -7.23 11.92
N LEU A 377 13.86 -7.80 12.72
CA LEU A 377 12.78 -8.68 12.28
C LEU A 377 11.47 -8.14 12.84
N LEU A 378 10.62 -7.60 11.98
CA LEU A 378 9.35 -6.98 12.35
C LEU A 378 8.18 -7.86 11.91
N SER A 379 7.30 -8.21 12.86
CA SER A 379 5.97 -8.77 12.57
C SER A 379 4.88 -7.90 13.18
N ALA A 380 3.77 -7.75 12.48
CA ALA A 380 2.59 -7.01 12.94
C ALA A 380 1.32 -7.78 12.62
N LYS A 381 0.37 -7.80 13.55
CA LYS A 381 -0.91 -8.52 13.42
C LYS A 381 -2.03 -7.77 14.13
N THR A 382 -3.25 -8.04 13.67
CA THR A 382 -4.48 -7.67 14.38
C THR A 382 -5.29 -8.92 14.73
N ASN A 383 -6.31 -8.76 15.55
CA ASN A 383 -7.28 -9.82 15.83
C ASN A 383 -8.45 -9.85 14.83
N PHE A 384 -8.30 -9.28 13.64
CA PHE A 384 -9.29 -9.34 12.58
C PHE A 384 -9.53 -10.77 12.08
N ALA A 385 -10.79 -11.11 11.76
CA ALA A 385 -11.20 -12.31 11.05
C ALA A 385 -12.28 -12.00 10.02
N GLN A 386 -12.28 -12.63 8.87
CA GLN A 386 -13.36 -12.56 7.88
C GLN A 386 -14.57 -13.41 8.33
N ASN A 387 -15.06 -13.18 9.54
CA ASN A 387 -16.17 -13.93 10.11
C ASN A 387 -17.18 -13.00 10.79
N PRO A 388 -18.35 -12.72 10.19
CA PRO A 388 -19.36 -11.87 10.79
C PRO A 388 -19.96 -12.44 12.09
N LYS A 389 -19.95 -13.77 12.29
CA LYS A 389 -20.47 -14.40 13.50
C LYS A 389 -19.65 -14.10 14.76
N THR A 390 -18.40 -13.69 14.59
CA THR A 390 -17.51 -13.28 15.68
C THR A 390 -17.24 -11.78 15.67
N ASN A 391 -18.16 -10.99 15.10
CA ASN A 391 -17.96 -9.55 14.87
C ASN A 391 -16.60 -9.23 14.23
N TYR A 392 -16.18 -10.07 13.28
CA TYR A 392 -14.91 -9.94 12.57
C TYR A 392 -13.68 -9.95 13.50
N ARG A 393 -13.75 -10.71 14.61
CA ARG A 393 -12.65 -10.82 15.59
C ARG A 393 -12.24 -12.27 15.80
N LYS A 394 -10.94 -12.48 16.01
CA LYS A 394 -10.32 -13.72 16.49
C LYS A 394 -10.06 -13.58 17.99
N ASP A 395 -10.23 -14.69 18.71
CA ASP A 395 -9.71 -14.83 20.07
C ASP A 395 -8.30 -15.41 20.00
N ILE A 396 -7.30 -14.53 19.98
CA ILE A 396 -5.87 -14.89 19.87
C ILE A 396 -5.02 -14.03 20.79
N ASP A 397 -3.95 -14.62 21.29
CA ASP A 397 -2.88 -13.88 21.97
C ASP A 397 -1.95 -13.25 20.92
N LEU A 398 -2.19 -11.98 20.61
CA LEU A 398 -1.43 -11.23 19.62
C LEU A 398 0.04 -11.05 20.00
N GLU A 399 0.33 -10.84 21.30
CA GLU A 399 1.70 -10.69 21.78
C GLU A 399 2.52 -11.97 21.53
N ASN A 400 1.98 -13.11 21.95
CA ASN A 400 2.64 -14.40 21.74
C ASN A 400 2.72 -14.70 20.23
N THR A 401 1.71 -14.33 19.44
CA THR A 401 1.69 -14.56 17.99
C THR A 401 2.84 -13.83 17.31
N VAL A 402 2.96 -12.49 17.48
CA VAL A 402 4.02 -11.72 16.81
C VAL A 402 5.42 -12.08 17.31
N LYS A 403 5.58 -12.38 18.62
CA LYS A 403 6.84 -12.85 19.18
C LYS A 403 7.25 -14.21 18.60
N SER A 404 6.33 -15.17 18.52
CA SER A 404 6.61 -16.50 17.99
C SER A 404 7.03 -16.46 16.52
N ILE A 405 6.38 -15.61 15.70
CA ILE A 405 6.76 -15.40 14.29
C ILE A 405 8.19 -14.86 14.20
N VAL A 406 8.50 -13.83 14.97
CA VAL A 406 9.83 -13.21 14.97
C VAL A 406 10.90 -14.15 15.49
N GLU A 407 10.65 -14.90 16.56
CA GLU A 407 11.62 -15.87 17.10
C GLU A 407 11.86 -17.04 16.12
N ALA A 408 10.83 -17.49 15.40
CA ALA A 408 11.01 -18.48 14.33
C ALA A 408 11.88 -17.96 13.17
N ALA A 409 11.73 -16.67 12.81
CA ALA A 409 12.58 -16.02 11.82
C ALA A 409 14.01 -15.79 12.37
N LYS A 410 14.16 -15.36 13.64
CA LYS A 410 15.43 -15.12 14.31
C LYS A 410 16.30 -16.40 14.43
N ALA A 411 15.66 -17.57 14.48
CA ALA A 411 16.36 -18.86 14.46
C ALA A 411 17.10 -19.15 13.15
N LYS A 412 16.74 -18.45 12.06
CA LYS A 412 17.38 -18.55 10.74
C LYS A 412 18.54 -17.56 10.64
N ASP A 413 19.49 -17.82 9.75
CA ASP A 413 20.47 -16.82 9.35
C ASP A 413 19.86 -15.86 8.29
N TYR A 414 20.53 -14.73 8.08
CA TYR A 414 20.08 -13.71 7.13
C TYR A 414 19.97 -14.24 5.70
N GLU A 415 20.94 -15.01 5.25
CA GLU A 415 20.96 -15.55 3.89
C GLU A 415 19.80 -16.54 3.66
N THR A 416 19.46 -17.33 4.66
CA THR A 416 18.29 -18.22 4.60
C THR A 416 16.99 -17.43 4.47
N LEU A 417 16.80 -16.38 5.27
CA LEU A 417 15.63 -15.50 5.16
C LEU A 417 15.54 -14.82 3.79
N LYS A 418 16.67 -14.29 3.30
CA LYS A 418 16.77 -13.65 2.00
C LYS A 418 16.45 -14.61 0.85
N ASN A 419 17.03 -15.80 0.87
CA ASN A 419 16.78 -16.82 -0.15
C ASN A 419 15.33 -17.34 -0.14
N ASN A 420 14.71 -17.51 1.03
CA ASN A 420 13.30 -17.86 1.15
C ASN A 420 12.42 -16.80 0.50
N HIS A 421 12.68 -15.54 0.83
CA HIS A 421 11.97 -14.39 0.26
C HIS A 421 12.11 -14.33 -1.28
N ILE A 422 13.33 -14.35 -1.80
CA ILE A 422 13.60 -14.28 -3.25
C ILE A 422 12.91 -15.43 -3.97
N LYS A 423 13.07 -16.66 -3.49
CA LYS A 423 12.48 -17.86 -4.11
C LYS A 423 10.95 -17.76 -4.17
N ASP A 424 10.30 -17.35 -3.10
CA ASP A 424 8.85 -17.17 -3.05
C ASP A 424 8.40 -16.07 -4.02
N TYR A 425 8.99 -14.88 -3.91
CA TYR A 425 8.63 -13.73 -4.74
C TYR A 425 8.81 -14.02 -6.23
N GLN A 426 9.95 -14.58 -6.63
CA GLN A 426 10.27 -14.91 -8.02
C GLN A 426 9.35 -16.01 -8.58
N SER A 427 8.78 -16.86 -7.74
CA SER A 427 7.79 -17.85 -8.18
C SER A 427 6.55 -17.20 -8.81
N LEU A 428 6.27 -15.96 -8.46
CA LEU A 428 5.19 -15.14 -9.02
C LEU A 428 5.71 -14.14 -10.05
N PHE A 429 6.78 -13.40 -9.73
CA PHE A 429 7.29 -12.34 -10.57
C PHE A 429 7.78 -12.85 -11.92
N ASN A 430 8.46 -13.98 -11.97
CA ASN A 430 9.03 -14.56 -13.18
C ASN A 430 8.01 -15.19 -14.13
N ARG A 431 6.71 -15.22 -13.76
CA ARG A 431 5.64 -15.74 -14.65
C ARG A 431 5.37 -14.86 -15.86
N VAL A 432 5.72 -13.56 -15.77
CA VAL A 432 5.49 -12.60 -16.85
C VAL A 432 6.74 -11.78 -17.10
N GLN A 433 7.16 -11.71 -18.34
CA GLN A 433 8.24 -10.87 -18.80
C GLN A 433 7.74 -9.97 -19.94
N LEU A 434 8.17 -8.72 -19.95
CA LEU A 434 7.93 -7.77 -21.02
C LEU A 434 9.29 -7.31 -21.55
N ASN A 435 9.50 -7.44 -22.85
CA ASN A 435 10.69 -6.94 -23.52
C ASN A 435 10.28 -6.12 -24.74
N LEU A 436 10.50 -4.83 -24.68
CA LEU A 436 10.22 -3.85 -25.73
C LEU A 436 11.49 -3.50 -26.55
N GLY A 437 12.60 -4.16 -26.27
CA GLY A 437 13.87 -3.97 -26.97
C GLY A 437 14.69 -2.77 -26.51
N GLY A 438 14.42 -2.22 -25.33
CA GLY A 438 15.16 -1.11 -24.75
C GLY A 438 16.58 -1.48 -24.33
N ASN A 439 17.51 -0.54 -24.43
CA ASN A 439 18.87 -0.68 -23.92
C ASN A 439 18.92 -0.33 -22.43
N LYS A 440 19.72 -1.08 -21.63
CA LYS A 440 19.96 -0.74 -20.23
C LYS A 440 20.54 0.68 -20.11
N SER A 441 19.93 1.50 -19.26
CA SER A 441 20.42 2.83 -18.91
C SER A 441 21.14 2.79 -17.56
N SER A 442 22.21 3.55 -17.43
CA SER A 442 22.91 3.79 -16.15
C SER A 442 22.33 4.99 -15.37
N GLN A 443 21.26 5.59 -15.87
CA GLN A 443 20.61 6.74 -15.25
C GLN A 443 19.87 6.33 -13.98
N THR A 444 19.80 7.25 -13.01
CA THR A 444 18.88 7.12 -11.90
C THR A 444 17.42 7.15 -12.42
N THR A 445 16.51 6.56 -11.67
CA THR A 445 15.08 6.57 -12.04
C THR A 445 14.55 7.99 -12.25
N LYS A 446 15.00 8.94 -11.42
CA LYS A 446 14.62 10.35 -11.55
C LYS A 446 15.11 10.95 -12.88
N GLU A 447 16.35 10.69 -13.26
CA GLU A 447 16.92 11.15 -14.54
C GLU A 447 16.21 10.50 -15.73
N ALA A 448 15.96 9.19 -15.67
CA ALA A 448 15.24 8.46 -16.72
C ALA A 448 13.82 9.01 -16.94
N LEU A 449 13.11 9.33 -15.86
CA LEU A 449 11.78 9.97 -15.92
C LEU A 449 11.86 11.38 -16.54
N HIS A 450 12.87 12.18 -16.16
CA HIS A 450 13.00 13.54 -16.63
C HIS A 450 13.41 13.62 -18.11
N THR A 451 14.19 12.65 -18.58
CA THR A 451 14.68 12.56 -19.97
C THR A 451 13.85 11.63 -20.85
N TYR A 452 12.68 11.18 -20.36
CA TYR A 452 11.84 10.24 -21.09
C TYR A 452 11.49 10.71 -22.50
N ASN A 453 11.68 9.84 -23.46
CA ASN A 453 11.31 10.02 -24.86
C ASN A 453 10.64 8.74 -25.36
N PRO A 454 9.43 8.78 -25.95
CA PRO A 454 8.70 7.60 -26.42
C PRO A 454 9.45 6.74 -27.44
N GLU A 455 10.37 7.33 -28.20
CA GLU A 455 11.15 6.60 -29.20
C GLU A 455 12.33 5.81 -28.60
N LYS A 456 12.75 6.13 -27.37
CA LYS A 456 13.94 5.58 -26.69
C LYS A 456 13.65 5.16 -25.25
N GLY A 457 12.40 5.24 -24.81
CA GLY A 457 11.99 5.03 -23.43
C GLY A 457 11.55 3.61 -23.08
N GLN A 458 11.75 2.65 -23.98
CA GLN A 458 11.24 1.27 -23.84
C GLN A 458 11.64 0.61 -22.51
N GLN A 459 12.86 0.85 -22.03
CA GLN A 459 13.31 0.31 -20.75
C GLN A 459 12.50 0.90 -19.57
N LEU A 460 12.20 2.19 -19.59
CA LEU A 460 11.38 2.82 -18.54
C LEU A 460 9.92 2.33 -18.59
N GLU A 461 9.41 2.04 -19.78
CA GLU A 461 8.06 1.47 -19.97
C GLU A 461 8.01 0.02 -19.45
N GLU A 462 9.05 -0.78 -19.74
CA GLU A 462 9.22 -2.13 -19.16
C GLU A 462 9.30 -2.08 -17.64
N LEU A 463 10.13 -1.18 -17.09
CA LEU A 463 10.26 -0.95 -15.65
C LEU A 463 8.93 -0.54 -15.03
N PHE A 464 8.18 0.36 -15.67
CA PHE A 464 6.88 0.81 -15.22
C PHE A 464 5.86 -0.34 -15.14
N PHE A 465 5.80 -1.18 -16.17
CA PHE A 465 4.95 -2.37 -16.19
C PHE A 465 5.32 -3.35 -15.07
N GLN A 466 6.60 -3.67 -14.92
CA GLN A 466 7.07 -4.59 -13.90
C GLN A 466 6.91 -4.02 -12.48
N TYR A 467 7.04 -2.70 -12.32
CA TYR A 467 6.80 -2.04 -11.04
C TYR A 467 5.32 -2.14 -10.61
N GLY A 468 4.38 -2.00 -11.54
CA GLY A 468 2.95 -2.22 -11.28
C GLY A 468 2.70 -3.65 -10.77
N ARG A 469 3.29 -4.65 -11.41
CA ARG A 469 3.21 -6.05 -10.96
C ARG A 469 3.87 -6.27 -9.59
N TYR A 470 5.04 -5.66 -9.36
CA TYR A 470 5.71 -5.66 -8.07
C TYR A 470 4.80 -5.14 -6.96
N LEU A 471 4.19 -3.98 -7.17
CA LEU A 471 3.28 -3.36 -6.19
C LEU A 471 2.09 -4.28 -5.87
N LEU A 472 1.51 -4.94 -6.87
CA LEU A 472 0.41 -5.87 -6.65
C LEU A 472 0.86 -7.11 -5.87
N ILE A 473 1.95 -7.77 -6.25
CA ILE A 473 2.51 -8.92 -5.53
C ILE A 473 2.85 -8.56 -4.08
N SER A 474 3.42 -7.37 -3.86
CA SER A 474 3.81 -6.88 -2.54
C SER A 474 2.63 -6.47 -1.65
N SER A 475 1.47 -6.13 -2.24
CA SER A 475 0.29 -5.66 -1.51
C SER A 475 -0.87 -6.63 -1.46
N SER A 476 -0.81 -7.76 -2.20
CA SER A 476 -1.92 -8.73 -2.25
C SER A 476 -1.40 -10.14 -2.48
N ARG A 477 -1.57 -11.00 -1.48
CA ARG A 477 -1.17 -12.41 -1.50
C ARG A 477 -2.29 -13.28 -0.92
N ASP A 478 -2.30 -14.55 -1.28
CA ASP A 478 -3.26 -15.53 -0.80
C ASP A 478 -2.88 -16.04 0.60
N ARG A 479 -3.66 -15.65 1.62
CA ARG A 479 -3.56 -16.15 3.01
C ARG A 479 -4.96 -16.31 3.59
N THR A 480 -5.06 -17.04 4.70
CA THR A 480 -6.29 -17.09 5.49
C THR A 480 -6.67 -15.68 5.95
N ASP A 481 -7.92 -15.27 5.72
CA ASP A 481 -8.43 -13.92 5.95
C ASP A 481 -7.71 -12.82 5.13
N ALA A 482 -7.10 -13.18 4.00
CA ALA A 482 -6.45 -12.21 3.11
C ALA A 482 -7.45 -11.19 2.58
N LEU A 483 -7.07 -9.92 2.66
CA LEU A 483 -7.79 -8.81 2.03
C LEU A 483 -7.12 -8.44 0.70
N PRO A 484 -7.86 -7.93 -0.29
CA PRO A 484 -7.25 -7.40 -1.51
C PRO A 484 -6.41 -6.15 -1.22
N ALA A 485 -5.66 -5.67 -2.20
CA ALA A 485 -5.03 -4.35 -2.15
C ALA A 485 -6.11 -3.27 -2.06
N ASN A 486 -5.97 -2.33 -1.11
CA ASN A 486 -6.86 -1.16 -1.01
C ASN A 486 -6.43 -0.07 -2.01
N LEU A 487 -7.02 1.14 -1.96
CA LEU A 487 -6.65 2.27 -2.84
C LEU A 487 -5.17 2.64 -2.81
N GLN A 488 -4.46 2.33 -1.72
CA GLN A 488 -3.03 2.58 -1.55
C GLN A 488 -2.20 1.28 -1.51
N GLY A 489 -2.78 0.16 -1.94
CA GLY A 489 -2.13 -1.15 -1.84
C GLY A 489 -2.13 -1.67 -0.40
N VAL A 490 -0.99 -1.65 0.28
CA VAL A 490 -0.81 -1.99 1.69
C VAL A 490 -0.13 -0.84 2.46
N TRP A 491 0.32 0.21 1.76
CA TRP A 491 1.11 1.31 2.33
C TRP A 491 0.21 2.50 2.66
N ASN A 492 0.31 3.00 3.89
CA ASN A 492 -0.40 4.18 4.35
C ASN A 492 0.35 4.83 5.51
N ALA A 493 0.68 6.09 5.38
CA ALA A 493 1.48 6.82 6.37
C ALA A 493 0.65 7.52 7.44
N VAL A 494 -0.66 7.69 7.25
CA VAL A 494 -1.51 8.56 8.09
C VAL A 494 -2.79 7.86 8.52
N ASP A 495 -3.35 8.26 9.65
CA ASP A 495 -4.63 7.73 10.14
C ASP A 495 -5.86 8.39 9.47
N ASN A 496 -5.64 9.37 8.60
CA ASN A 496 -6.69 10.00 7.80
C ASN A 496 -6.28 10.06 6.32
N PRO A 497 -6.14 8.90 5.66
CA PRO A 497 -5.68 8.85 4.28
C PRO A 497 -6.74 9.40 3.30
N PRO A 498 -6.32 9.86 2.11
CA PRO A 498 -7.23 10.22 1.03
C PRO A 498 -8.23 9.08 0.77
N TRP A 499 -9.52 9.43 0.65
CA TRP A 499 -10.63 8.46 0.47
C TRP A 499 -10.61 7.29 1.46
N ASN A 500 -10.13 7.52 2.70
CA ASN A 500 -9.98 6.51 3.74
C ASN A 500 -9.12 5.30 3.34
N ALA A 501 -8.44 5.33 2.19
CA ALA A 501 -7.76 4.21 1.54
C ALA A 501 -8.66 2.98 1.37
N ASP A 502 -9.96 3.18 1.12
CA ASP A 502 -10.95 2.12 1.05
C ASP A 502 -10.90 1.29 -0.25
N TYR A 503 -11.88 0.43 -0.50
CA TYR A 503 -11.83 -0.55 -1.58
C TYR A 503 -12.61 -0.17 -2.84
N HIS A 504 -13.21 0.94 -3.00
CA HIS A 504 -13.96 1.41 -4.18
C HIS A 504 -14.27 0.31 -5.23
N LEU A 505 -15.33 -0.48 -4.99
CA LEU A 505 -15.58 -1.73 -5.73
C LEU A 505 -16.08 -1.56 -7.17
N ASN A 506 -16.52 -0.37 -7.57
CA ASN A 506 -17.08 -0.20 -8.91
C ASN A 506 -16.03 -0.07 -10.02
N VAL A 507 -14.83 0.43 -9.74
CA VAL A 507 -13.75 0.59 -10.72
C VAL A 507 -12.37 0.34 -10.09
N ASN A 508 -12.07 0.99 -8.96
CA ASN A 508 -10.69 1.12 -8.47
C ASN A 508 -10.10 -0.23 -8.04
N LEU A 509 -10.86 -1.05 -7.32
CA LEU A 509 -10.38 -2.37 -6.92
C LEU A 509 -10.09 -3.24 -8.15
N GLN A 510 -10.97 -3.26 -9.14
CA GLN A 510 -10.76 -4.02 -10.38
C GLN A 510 -9.55 -3.53 -11.16
N MET A 511 -9.27 -2.22 -11.12
CA MET A 511 -8.10 -1.62 -11.81
C MET A 511 -6.77 -1.93 -11.12
N ASN A 512 -6.78 -2.38 -9.86
CA ASN A 512 -5.57 -2.84 -9.18
C ASN A 512 -5.10 -4.21 -9.69
N TYR A 513 -6.03 -5.00 -10.25
CA TYR A 513 -5.82 -6.36 -10.73
C TYR A 513 -5.96 -6.46 -12.26
#